data_2ea078966e5724ae28c68beb659138de
#
_entry.id   2ea078966e5724ae28c68beb659138de
#
_cell.length_a   1.000
_cell.length_b   1.000
_cell.length_c   1.000
_cell.angle_alpha   90.00
_cell.angle_beta   90.00
_cell.angle_gamma   90.00
#
_symmetry.space_group_name_H-M   'P 1'
#
loop_
_entity.id
_entity.type
_entity.pdbx_description
1 polymer ?
#
loop_
_entity_poly.entity_id
_entity_poly.type
_entity_poly.pdbx_seq_one_letter_code
_entity_poly.pdbx_strand_id
1 'polypeptide(L)'
;DTLEVMDQALYEIFARIREMYKAAVSVLNDTIDNTDSQFVKLIYAYAVLKGCRMKLIQTEKYASKAEEIFEKATDKHVADKSGVAVSAAYITAYSEYIRNRDYQDYGRSNGGVLWS
;
A
#
# COMPACT_ATOMS: atom_id res chain seq x y z
N ASP A 1 5.55 25.34 26.42
CA ASP A 1 4.25 25.56 25.83
C ASP A 1 3.53 24.24 25.60
N THR A 2 2.25 24.19 25.99
CA THR A 2 1.42 22.98 25.89
C THR A 2 1.29 22.51 24.45
N LEU A 3 1.12 23.42 23.50
CA LEU A 3 0.99 23.07 22.09
C LEU A 3 2.28 22.45 21.54
N GLU A 4 3.44 22.98 21.94
CA GLU A 4 4.72 22.42 21.52
C GLU A 4 4.91 21.01 22.07
N VAL A 5 4.50 20.77 23.32
CA VAL A 5 4.59 19.45 23.94
C VAL A 5 3.67 18.46 23.22
N MET A 6 2.45 18.90 22.87
CA MET A 6 1.51 18.06 22.13
C MET A 6 2.03 17.73 20.73
N ASP A 7 2.58 18.72 20.03
CA ASP A 7 3.14 18.51 18.69
C ASP A 7 4.30 17.52 18.72
N GLN A 8 5.17 17.64 19.74
CA GLN A 8 6.29 16.73 19.90
C GLN A 8 5.81 15.31 20.18
N ALA A 9 4.80 15.16 21.06
CA ALA A 9 4.23 13.86 21.37
C ALA A 9 3.61 13.21 20.13
N LEU A 10 2.88 13.98 19.34
CA LEU A 10 2.29 13.48 18.09
C LEU A 10 3.36 13.06 17.10
N TYR A 11 4.40 13.85 16.95
CA TYR A 11 5.53 13.53 16.08
C TYR A 11 6.14 12.18 16.46
N GLU A 12 6.38 11.97 17.75
CA GLU A 12 6.96 10.72 18.23
C GLU A 12 6.05 9.53 18.00
N ILE A 13 4.73 9.71 18.18
CA ILE A 13 3.75 8.65 17.91
C ILE A 13 3.77 8.29 16.43
N PHE A 14 3.73 9.27 15.54
CA PHE A 14 3.76 9.01 14.10
C PHE A 14 5.06 8.35 13.67
N ALA A 15 6.18 8.74 14.26
CA ALA A 15 7.46 8.11 13.97
C ALA A 15 7.44 6.63 14.36
N ARG A 16 6.86 6.29 15.50
CA ARG A 16 6.72 4.89 15.94
C ARG A 16 5.81 4.09 15.01
N ILE A 17 4.68 4.68 14.62
CA ILE A 17 3.74 4.04 13.70
C ILE A 17 4.44 3.76 12.37
N ARG A 18 5.20 4.71 11.86
CA ARG A 18 5.95 4.53 10.63
C ARG A 18 6.94 3.38 10.73
N GLU A 19 7.69 3.30 11.82
CA GLU A 19 8.66 2.23 12.01
C GLU A 19 7.97 0.86 12.14
N MET A 20 6.85 0.79 12.85
CA MET A 20 6.06 -0.43 12.95
C MET A 20 5.53 -0.84 11.58
N TYR A 21 5.06 0.11 10.79
CA TYR A 21 4.56 -0.15 9.44
C TYR A 21 5.66 -0.70 8.53
N LYS A 22 6.83 -0.07 8.57
CA LYS A 22 7.99 -0.53 7.80
C LYS A 22 8.37 -1.95 8.17
N ALA A 23 8.38 -2.27 9.47
CA ALA A 23 8.72 -3.60 9.95
C ALA A 23 7.70 -4.63 9.45
N ALA A 24 6.41 -4.31 9.53
CA ALA A 24 5.35 -5.20 9.07
C ALA A 24 5.45 -5.44 7.56
N VAL A 25 5.69 -4.40 6.79
CA VAL A 25 5.84 -4.53 5.33
C VAL A 25 7.07 -5.36 5.00
N SER A 26 8.17 -5.21 5.74
CA SER A 26 9.36 -6.00 5.51
C SER A 26 9.08 -7.50 5.71
N VAL A 27 8.36 -7.85 6.76
CA VAL A 27 7.97 -9.25 7.01
C VAL A 27 7.07 -9.77 5.89
N LEU A 28 6.07 -8.99 5.49
CA LEU A 28 5.20 -9.37 4.38
C LEU A 28 5.98 -9.53 3.09
N ASN A 29 6.92 -8.65 2.84
CA ASN A 29 7.74 -8.68 1.63
C ASN A 29 8.60 -9.95 1.57
N ASP A 30 9.11 -10.39 2.71
CA ASP A 30 9.89 -11.63 2.78
C ASP A 30 9.03 -12.87 2.54
N THR A 31 7.76 -12.80 2.91
CA THR A 31 6.82 -13.92 2.80
C THR A 31 6.15 -14.01 1.43
N ILE A 32 5.94 -12.87 0.77
CA ILE A 32 5.07 -12.76 -0.41
C ILE A 32 5.54 -13.63 -1.58
N ASP A 33 6.84 -13.81 -1.74
CA ASP A 33 7.39 -14.58 -2.85
C ASP A 33 7.22 -16.10 -2.64
N ASN A 34 6.92 -16.51 -1.42
CA ASN A 34 6.80 -17.91 -1.05
C ASN A 34 5.37 -18.34 -0.73
N THR A 35 4.39 -17.47 -0.92
CA THR A 35 3.00 -17.79 -0.61
C THR A 35 2.18 -17.96 -1.89
N ASP A 36 1.27 -18.94 -1.89
CA ASP A 36 0.29 -19.10 -2.94
C ASP A 36 -1.07 -18.54 -2.53
N SER A 37 -1.19 -18.01 -1.32
CA SER A 37 -2.44 -17.47 -0.82
C SER A 37 -2.81 -16.19 -1.54
N GLN A 38 -3.92 -16.23 -2.26
CA GLN A 38 -4.46 -15.04 -2.93
C GLN A 38 -4.84 -13.96 -1.91
N PHE A 39 -5.40 -14.37 -0.78
CA PHE A 39 -5.76 -13.44 0.28
C PHE A 39 -4.53 -12.67 0.78
N VAL A 40 -3.43 -13.37 1.05
CA VAL A 40 -2.19 -12.73 1.50
C VAL A 40 -1.64 -11.77 0.46
N LYS A 41 -1.70 -12.16 -0.81
CA LYS A 41 -1.25 -11.28 -1.90
C LYS A 41 -2.06 -10.00 -1.99
N LEU A 42 -3.38 -10.10 -1.84
CA LEU A 42 -4.26 -8.94 -1.87
C LEU A 42 -4.04 -8.03 -0.67
N ILE A 43 -3.85 -8.61 0.51
CA ILE A 43 -3.54 -7.84 1.72
C ILE A 43 -2.18 -7.14 1.58
N TYR A 44 -1.19 -7.84 1.03
CA TYR A 44 0.11 -7.22 0.75
C TYR A 44 -0.03 -6.02 -0.16
N ALA A 45 -0.75 -6.18 -1.27
CA ALA A 45 -0.95 -5.09 -2.22
C ALA A 45 -1.63 -3.90 -1.56
N TYR A 46 -2.68 -4.14 -0.79
CA TYR A 46 -3.36 -3.08 -0.07
C TYR A 46 -2.43 -2.35 0.89
N ALA A 47 -1.72 -3.11 1.73
CA ALA A 47 -0.87 -2.51 2.75
C ALA A 47 0.27 -1.71 2.13
N VAL A 48 0.91 -2.24 1.10
CA VAL A 48 2.04 -1.56 0.47
C VAL A 48 1.58 -0.32 -0.29
N LEU A 49 0.52 -0.42 -1.09
CA LEU A 49 0.04 0.72 -1.86
C LEU A 49 -0.47 1.84 -0.95
N LYS A 50 -1.18 1.48 0.11
CA LYS A 50 -1.61 2.46 1.10
C LYS A 50 -0.42 3.10 1.80
N GLY A 51 0.57 2.31 2.18
CA GLY A 51 1.78 2.84 2.80
C GLY A 51 2.53 3.80 1.91
N CYS A 52 2.60 3.51 0.62
CA CYS A 52 3.21 4.42 -0.36
C CYS A 52 2.42 5.72 -0.46
N ARG A 53 1.09 5.62 -0.57
CA ARG A 53 0.23 6.80 -0.66
C ARG A 53 0.32 7.68 0.57
N MET A 54 0.40 7.07 1.75
CA MET A 54 0.51 7.79 3.02
C MET A 54 1.95 8.17 3.36
N LYS A 55 2.90 7.84 2.50
CA LYS A 55 4.33 8.12 2.68
C LYS A 55 4.92 7.49 3.93
N LEU A 56 4.39 6.33 4.29
CA LEU A 56 4.93 5.53 5.39
C LEU A 56 6.10 4.66 4.93
N ILE A 57 6.14 4.30 3.65
CA ILE A 57 7.23 3.53 3.04
C ILE A 57 7.59 4.16 1.70
N GLN A 58 8.73 3.75 1.16
CA GLN A 58 9.24 4.32 -0.09
C GLN A 58 8.48 3.79 -1.30
N THR A 59 7.85 4.68 -2.04
CA THR A 59 7.08 4.34 -3.24
C THR A 59 7.96 3.64 -4.29
N GLU A 60 9.14 4.19 -4.53
CA GLU A 60 10.06 3.68 -5.55
C GLU A 60 10.49 2.24 -5.29
N LYS A 61 10.53 1.86 -4.01
CA LYS A 61 11.01 0.55 -3.63
C LYS A 61 9.93 -0.53 -3.72
N TYR A 62 8.68 -0.16 -3.46
CA TYR A 62 7.63 -1.16 -3.23
C TYR A 62 6.45 -1.10 -4.17
N ALA A 63 6.13 0.06 -4.74
CA ALA A 63 4.88 0.25 -5.46
C ALA A 63 4.75 -0.65 -6.69
N SER A 64 5.79 -0.75 -7.49
CA SER A 64 5.74 -1.56 -8.71
C SER A 64 5.48 -3.03 -8.43
N LYS A 65 6.14 -3.57 -7.40
CA LYS A 65 5.96 -4.96 -7.00
C LYS A 65 4.53 -5.20 -6.49
N ALA A 66 4.00 -4.26 -5.69
CA ALA A 66 2.65 -4.40 -5.17
C ALA A 66 1.60 -4.34 -6.28
N GLU A 67 1.78 -3.45 -7.25
CA GLU A 67 0.89 -3.37 -8.40
C GLU A 67 0.90 -4.66 -9.22
N GLU A 68 2.08 -5.20 -9.48
CA GLU A 68 2.23 -6.45 -10.23
C GLU A 68 1.56 -7.60 -9.49
N ILE A 69 1.77 -7.71 -8.19
CA ILE A 69 1.17 -8.75 -7.37
C ILE A 69 -0.36 -8.62 -7.38
N PHE A 70 -0.87 -7.40 -7.26
CA PHE A 70 -2.31 -7.17 -7.32
C PHE A 70 -2.88 -7.60 -8.66
N GLU A 71 -2.24 -7.23 -9.76
CA GLU A 71 -2.73 -7.56 -11.11
C GLU A 71 -2.79 -9.07 -11.31
N LYS A 72 -1.77 -9.79 -10.88
CA LYS A 72 -1.74 -11.25 -10.98
C LYS A 72 -2.80 -11.90 -10.07
N ALA A 73 -2.98 -11.37 -8.86
CA ALA A 73 -3.99 -11.88 -7.94
C ALA A 73 -5.41 -11.62 -8.46
N THR A 74 -5.61 -10.48 -9.14
CA THR A 74 -6.88 -10.13 -9.74
C THR A 74 -7.28 -11.14 -10.82
N ASP A 75 -6.34 -11.47 -11.70
CA ASP A 75 -6.61 -12.45 -12.75
C ASP A 75 -7.03 -13.79 -12.16
N LYS A 76 -6.32 -14.24 -11.12
CA LYS A 76 -6.64 -15.50 -10.46
C LYS A 76 -7.98 -15.44 -9.73
N HIS A 77 -8.28 -14.30 -9.08
CA HIS A 77 -9.55 -14.11 -8.38
C HIS A 77 -10.74 -14.28 -9.32
N VAL A 78 -10.68 -13.65 -10.49
CA VAL A 78 -11.75 -13.76 -11.48
C VAL A 78 -11.91 -15.19 -11.94
N ALA A 79 -10.81 -15.90 -12.15
CA ALA A 79 -10.84 -17.27 -12.63
C ALA A 79 -11.39 -18.26 -11.58
N ASP A 80 -10.98 -18.09 -10.32
CA ASP A 80 -11.26 -19.06 -9.26
C ASP A 80 -12.58 -18.82 -8.52
N LYS A 81 -13.20 -17.65 -8.68
CA LYS A 81 -14.42 -17.27 -7.96
C LYS A 81 -14.27 -17.49 -6.45
N SER A 82 -13.22 -16.98 -5.88
CA SER A 82 -12.83 -17.23 -4.49
C SER A 82 -13.87 -16.75 -3.46
N GLY A 83 -13.74 -17.18 -2.20
CA GLY A 83 -14.70 -16.94 -1.14
C GLY A 83 -14.79 -15.49 -0.67
N VAL A 84 -15.65 -15.27 0.34
CA VAL A 84 -16.01 -13.93 0.83
C VAL A 84 -14.79 -13.14 1.31
N ALA A 85 -13.87 -13.80 2.05
CA ALA A 85 -12.68 -13.12 2.58
C ALA A 85 -11.79 -12.60 1.46
N VAL A 86 -11.61 -13.40 0.40
CA VAL A 86 -10.79 -12.99 -0.74
C VAL A 86 -11.50 -11.89 -1.51
N SER A 87 -12.82 -11.96 -1.65
CA SER A 87 -13.59 -10.91 -2.33
C SER A 87 -13.50 -9.58 -1.59
N ALA A 88 -13.60 -9.60 -0.26
CA ALA A 88 -13.45 -8.40 0.55
C ALA A 88 -12.04 -7.81 0.43
N ALA A 89 -11.02 -8.68 0.48
CA ALA A 89 -9.64 -8.25 0.31
C ALA A 89 -9.40 -7.66 -1.07
N TYR A 90 -10.01 -8.25 -2.11
CA TYR A 90 -9.91 -7.75 -3.47
C TYR A 90 -10.50 -6.35 -3.59
N ILE A 91 -11.70 -6.14 -3.07
CA ILE A 91 -12.37 -4.83 -3.15
C ILE A 91 -11.52 -3.77 -2.44
N THR A 92 -10.99 -4.11 -1.27
CA THR A 92 -10.16 -3.19 -0.49
C THR A 92 -8.87 -2.84 -1.24
N ALA A 93 -8.19 -3.85 -1.77
CA ALA A 93 -6.96 -3.66 -2.51
C ALA A 93 -7.20 -2.90 -3.83
N TYR A 94 -8.30 -3.21 -4.53
CA TYR A 94 -8.68 -2.52 -5.76
C TYR A 94 -8.89 -1.03 -5.53
N SER A 95 -9.58 -0.69 -4.46
CA SER A 95 -9.80 0.70 -4.10
C SER A 95 -8.48 1.46 -3.95
N GLU A 96 -7.52 0.86 -3.25
CA GLU A 96 -6.21 1.49 -3.04
C GLU A 96 -5.39 1.51 -4.33
N TYR A 97 -5.48 0.45 -5.14
CA TYR A 97 -4.78 0.36 -6.43
C TYR A 97 -5.23 1.50 -7.36
N ILE A 98 -6.53 1.75 -7.44
CA ILE A 98 -7.07 2.82 -8.28
C ILE A 98 -6.64 4.19 -7.76
N ARG A 99 -6.69 4.41 -6.45
CA ARG A 99 -6.24 5.67 -5.86
C ARG A 99 -4.77 5.93 -6.17
N ASN A 100 -3.94 4.91 -6.09
CA ASN A 100 -2.51 5.05 -6.34
C ASN A 100 -2.25 5.39 -7.80
N ARG A 101 -2.92 4.72 -8.72
CA ARG A 101 -2.78 5.00 -10.15
C ARG A 101 -3.27 6.41 -10.50
N ASP A 102 -4.42 6.80 -9.98
CA ASP A 102 -4.96 8.15 -10.22
C ASP A 102 -4.01 9.22 -9.69
N TYR A 103 -3.45 8.99 -8.51
CA TYR A 103 -2.49 9.91 -7.92
C TYR A 103 -1.23 10.04 -8.80
N GLN A 104 -0.71 8.91 -9.27
CA GLN A 104 0.47 8.91 -10.14
C GLN A 104 0.18 9.58 -11.48
N ASP A 105 -0.96 9.29 -12.08
CA ASP A 105 -1.35 9.88 -13.37
C ASP A 105 -1.57 11.38 -13.23
N TYR A 106 -2.22 11.82 -12.17
CA TYR A 106 -2.40 13.23 -11.87
C TYR A 106 -1.05 13.93 -11.69
N GLY A 107 -0.17 13.34 -10.89
CA GLY A 107 1.16 13.87 -10.67
C GLY A 107 1.96 13.94 -11.96
N ARG A 108 1.84 12.93 -12.81
CA ARG A 108 2.52 12.89 -14.11
C ARG A 108 1.97 13.94 -15.06
N SER A 109 0.65 14.10 -15.11
CA SER A 109 -0.01 15.04 -16.01
C SER A 109 0.22 16.49 -15.59
N ASN A 110 0.25 16.77 -14.31
CA ASN A 110 0.30 18.13 -13.77
C ASN A 110 1.64 18.47 -13.11
N GLY A 111 2.47 17.47 -12.85
CA GLY A 111 3.72 17.65 -12.12
C GLY A 111 4.65 18.65 -12.77
N GLY A 112 4.80 18.56 -14.10
CA GLY A 112 5.65 19.49 -14.84
C GLY A 112 5.13 20.92 -14.79
N VAL A 113 3.83 21.08 -14.79
CA VAL A 113 3.20 22.40 -14.72
C VAL A 113 3.25 22.97 -13.31
N LEU A 114 2.95 22.13 -12.32
CA LEU A 114 2.87 22.55 -10.92
C LEU A 114 4.24 22.72 -10.27
N TRP A 115 5.18 21.89 -10.66
CA TRP A 115 6.48 21.81 -9.98
C TRP A 115 7.64 22.34 -10.79
N SER A 116 7.41 22.67 -12.03
CA SER A 116 8.45 23.23 -12.90
C SER A 116 8.70 24.71 -12.66
#